data_623d1496e2fff4ba7109f887bc14f98a
#
_entry.id   623d1496e2fff4ba7109f887bc14f98a
#
_cell.length_a   1.000
_cell.length_b   1.000
_cell.length_c   1.000
_cell.angle_alpha   90.00
_cell.angle_beta   90.00
_cell.angle_gamma   90.00
#
_symmetry.space_group_name_H-M   'P 1'
#
loop_
_entity.id
_entity.type
_entity.pdbx_description
1 polymer ?
#
loop_
_entity_poly.entity_id
_entity_poly.type
_entity_poly.pdbx_seq_one_letter_code
_entity_poly.pdbx_strand_id
1 'polypeptide(L)'
;VTVQSFKRPIFEALWRASVDPAKLIRVVTVPAPGRTMPLVFDGVAVVLHMGQSQPRPPRDVCITETGVGCWLSFDGGTWAPVFLPWESIASLVSHDHSFVASWGVQSQGETKQEPRQRLKAV
;
A
#
# COMPACT_ATOMS: atom_id res chain seq x y z
N VAL A 1 -0.09 -16.93 14.89
CA VAL A 1 -0.51 -15.61 14.42
C VAL A 1 0.73 -14.79 14.14
N THR A 2 0.78 -14.18 12.97
CA THR A 2 1.90 -13.33 12.57
C THR A 2 1.44 -11.88 12.45
N VAL A 3 2.40 -10.97 12.37
CA VAL A 3 2.09 -9.56 12.12
C VAL A 3 1.24 -9.41 10.85
N GLN A 4 1.50 -10.24 9.86
CA GLN A 4 0.78 -10.16 8.59
C GLN A 4 -0.71 -10.42 8.74
N SER A 5 -1.09 -11.29 9.67
CA SER A 5 -2.50 -11.60 9.84
C SER A 5 -3.32 -10.46 10.43
N PHE A 6 -2.67 -9.45 11.01
CA PHE A 6 -3.39 -8.27 11.48
C PHE A 6 -3.58 -7.20 10.42
N LYS A 7 -2.77 -7.22 9.37
CA LYS A 7 -2.84 -6.18 8.35
C LYS A 7 -4.12 -6.26 7.53
N ARG A 8 -4.62 -7.47 7.29
CA ARG A 8 -5.82 -7.64 6.49
C ARG A 8 -7.04 -6.94 7.10
N PRO A 9 -7.41 -7.20 8.37
CA PRO A 9 -8.58 -6.54 8.92
C PRO A 9 -8.39 -5.02 9.05
N ILE A 10 -7.17 -4.57 9.27
CA ILE A 10 -6.88 -3.14 9.29
C ILE A 10 -7.13 -2.54 7.92
N PHE A 11 -6.59 -3.15 6.87
CA PHE A 11 -6.81 -2.65 5.52
C PHE A 11 -8.29 -2.67 5.15
N GLU A 12 -8.99 -3.73 5.50
CA GLU A 12 -10.42 -3.83 5.21
C GLU A 12 -11.21 -2.70 5.86
N ALA A 13 -10.90 -2.38 7.11
CA ALA A 13 -11.59 -1.30 7.81
C ALA A 13 -11.27 0.05 7.17
N LEU A 14 -10.02 0.27 6.81
CA LEU A 14 -9.62 1.51 6.16
C LEU A 14 -10.26 1.64 4.78
N TRP A 15 -10.36 0.54 4.05
CA TRP A 15 -10.99 0.55 2.73
C TRP A 15 -12.46 0.94 2.83
N ARG A 16 -13.18 0.37 3.81
CA ARG A 16 -14.58 0.73 4.00
C ARG A 16 -14.73 2.21 4.36
N ALA A 17 -13.82 2.75 5.16
CA ALA A 17 -13.90 4.15 5.57
C ALA A 17 -13.53 5.10 4.44
N SER A 18 -12.87 4.63 3.40
CA SER A 18 -12.31 5.47 2.35
C SER A 18 -13.33 6.03 1.38
N VAL A 19 -14.63 5.74 1.58
CA VAL A 19 -15.68 6.47 0.87
C VAL A 19 -15.68 7.95 1.26
N ASP A 20 -15.11 8.26 2.43
CA ASP A 20 -14.92 9.63 2.89
C ASP A 20 -13.58 10.11 2.31
N PRO A 21 -13.57 11.23 1.56
CA PRO A 21 -12.31 11.74 0.98
C PRO A 21 -11.24 12.04 2.02
N ALA A 22 -11.63 12.38 3.25
CA ALA A 22 -10.66 12.64 4.30
C ALA A 22 -9.99 11.35 4.79
N LYS A 23 -10.52 10.20 4.40
CA LYS A 23 -10.04 8.90 4.86
C LYS A 23 -9.38 8.09 3.77
N LEU A 24 -8.91 8.73 2.71
CA LEU A 24 -8.10 8.02 1.72
C LEU A 24 -6.91 7.37 2.41
N ILE A 25 -6.47 6.24 1.88
CA ILE A 25 -5.41 5.45 2.48
C ILE A 25 -4.09 5.76 1.78
N ARG A 26 -3.08 6.09 2.57
CA ARG A 26 -1.72 6.15 2.05
C ARG A 26 -1.02 4.86 2.43
N VAL A 27 -0.62 4.11 1.42
CA VAL A 27 0.02 2.81 1.58
C VAL A 27 1.48 2.95 1.20
N VAL A 28 2.38 2.63 2.13
CA VAL A 28 3.80 2.51 1.79
C VAL A 28 4.07 1.04 1.56
N THR A 29 4.45 0.68 0.35
CA THR A 29 4.75 -0.70 0.00
C THR A 29 6.21 -0.83 -0.39
N VAL A 30 6.83 -1.89 0.10
CA VAL A 30 8.24 -2.18 -0.13
C VAL A 30 8.37 -3.46 -0.93
N PRO A 31 9.50 -3.69 -1.59
CA PRO A 31 9.70 -4.94 -2.32
C PRO A 31 9.51 -6.15 -1.42
N ALA A 32 8.82 -7.15 -1.94
CA ALA A 32 8.61 -8.41 -1.23
C ALA A 32 8.29 -9.48 -2.28
N PRO A 33 8.56 -10.73 -1.98
CA PRO A 33 8.20 -11.81 -2.91
C PRO A 33 6.71 -11.79 -3.20
N GLY A 34 6.35 -11.86 -4.47
CA GLY A 34 4.96 -11.87 -4.90
C GLY A 34 4.35 -10.50 -5.15
N ARG A 35 5.05 -9.42 -4.80
CA ARG A 35 4.54 -8.09 -5.09
C ARG A 35 4.51 -7.87 -6.60
N THR A 36 3.37 -7.48 -7.13
CA THR A 36 3.18 -7.19 -8.56
C THR A 36 2.88 -5.71 -8.72
N MET A 37 3.70 -5.02 -9.51
CA MET A 37 3.55 -3.60 -9.81
C MET A 37 4.14 -3.33 -11.19
N PRO A 38 3.83 -2.18 -11.79
CA PRO A 38 4.52 -1.81 -13.03
C PRO A 38 6.03 -1.84 -12.86
N LEU A 39 6.72 -2.22 -13.93
CA LEU A 39 8.17 -2.43 -13.87
C LEU A 39 8.95 -1.22 -13.35
N VAL A 40 8.45 -0.02 -13.61
CA VAL A 40 9.14 1.19 -13.16
C VAL A 40 9.27 1.25 -11.64
N PHE A 41 8.39 0.54 -10.92
CA PHE A 41 8.41 0.51 -9.46
C PHE A 41 9.08 -0.75 -8.91
N ASP A 42 9.57 -1.60 -9.78
CA ASP A 42 10.12 -2.87 -9.34
C ASP A 42 11.37 -2.62 -8.48
N GLY A 43 11.44 -3.29 -7.35
CA GLY A 43 12.59 -3.22 -6.46
C GLY A 43 12.68 -1.97 -5.60
N VAL A 44 11.66 -1.08 -5.63
CA VAL A 44 11.72 0.15 -4.84
C VAL A 44 10.50 0.27 -3.93
N ALA A 45 10.65 1.08 -2.88
CA ALA A 45 9.52 1.44 -2.04
C ALA A 45 8.67 2.48 -2.77
N VAL A 46 7.36 2.35 -2.65
CA VAL A 46 6.41 3.21 -3.36
C VAL A 46 5.33 3.65 -2.38
N VAL A 47 4.88 4.88 -2.52
CA VAL A 47 3.74 5.38 -1.77
C VAL A 47 2.55 5.39 -2.72
N LEU A 48 1.49 4.67 -2.34
CA LEU A 48 0.26 4.62 -3.12
C LEU A 48 -0.85 5.31 -2.33
N HIS A 49 -1.70 6.01 -3.05
CA HIS A 49 -2.91 6.59 -2.47
C HIS A 49 -4.10 5.83 -3.01
N MET A 50 -4.91 5.28 -2.14
CA MET A 50 -6.01 4.41 -2.52
C MET A 50 -7.27 4.79 -1.75
N GLY A 51 -8.40 4.67 -2.39
CA GLY A 51 -9.66 4.86 -1.70
C GLY A 51 -10.82 4.91 -2.65
N GLN A 52 -12.00 4.60 -2.11
CA GLN A 52 -13.22 4.54 -2.89
C GLN A 52 -13.69 5.91 -3.37
N SER A 53 -13.24 6.98 -2.73
CA SER A 53 -13.65 8.33 -3.07
C SER A 53 -12.76 9.03 -4.09
N GLN A 54 -11.72 8.35 -4.59
CA GLN A 54 -10.86 8.92 -5.61
C GLN A 54 -11.60 9.09 -6.93
N PRO A 55 -11.20 10.07 -7.77
CA PRO A 55 -11.79 10.20 -9.11
C PRO A 55 -11.62 8.95 -9.95
N ARG A 56 -10.50 8.26 -9.82
CA ARG A 56 -10.26 6.96 -10.47
C ARG A 56 -9.95 5.93 -9.40
N PRO A 57 -11.00 5.45 -8.70
CA PRO A 57 -10.76 4.53 -7.60
C PRO A 57 -10.19 3.20 -8.10
N PRO A 58 -9.48 2.47 -7.25
CA PRO A 58 -9.02 1.13 -7.62
C PRO A 58 -10.17 0.27 -8.10
N ARG A 59 -9.90 -0.57 -9.09
CA ARG A 59 -10.90 -1.48 -9.67
C ARG A 59 -10.62 -2.90 -9.24
N ASP A 60 -11.69 -3.67 -9.11
CA ASP A 60 -11.62 -5.11 -8.85
C ASP A 60 -10.78 -5.41 -7.61
N VAL A 61 -11.05 -4.66 -6.55
CA VAL A 61 -10.31 -4.83 -5.29
C VAL A 61 -10.65 -6.18 -4.69
N CYS A 62 -9.62 -6.96 -4.42
CA CYS A 62 -9.77 -8.28 -3.85
C CYS A 62 -8.81 -8.39 -2.65
N ILE A 63 -9.37 -8.49 -1.46
CA ILE A 63 -8.60 -8.58 -0.23
C ILE A 63 -8.60 -10.03 0.21
N THR A 64 -7.42 -10.62 0.26
CA THR A 64 -7.28 -12.05 0.54
C THR A 64 -6.37 -12.29 1.74
N GLU A 65 -6.17 -13.56 2.07
CA GLU A 65 -5.26 -13.93 3.16
C GLU A 65 -3.83 -13.55 2.86
N THR A 66 -3.45 -13.49 1.59
CA THR A 66 -2.05 -13.25 1.23
C THR A 66 -1.74 -11.81 0.87
N GLY A 67 -2.76 -11.01 0.60
CA GLY A 67 -2.54 -9.62 0.23
C GLY A 67 -3.76 -9.00 -0.41
N VAL A 68 -3.56 -7.85 -1.02
CA VAL A 68 -4.63 -7.12 -1.71
C VAL A 68 -4.26 -6.94 -3.17
N GLY A 69 -5.21 -7.31 -4.04
CA GLY A 69 -5.06 -7.18 -5.49
C GLY A 69 -6.06 -6.20 -6.03
N CYS A 70 -5.68 -5.44 -7.05
CA CYS A 70 -6.58 -4.50 -7.70
C CYS A 70 -5.93 -3.96 -8.96
N TRP A 71 -6.70 -3.18 -9.70
CA TRP A 71 -6.18 -2.39 -10.80
C TRP A 71 -6.09 -0.94 -10.35
N LEU A 72 -4.94 -0.33 -10.54
CA LEU A 72 -4.72 1.07 -10.19
C LEU A 72 -4.42 1.87 -11.44
N SER A 73 -4.86 3.14 -11.42
CA SER A 73 -4.57 4.07 -12.49
C SER A 73 -3.30 4.83 -12.15
N PHE A 74 -2.34 4.78 -13.06
CA PHE A 74 -1.10 5.51 -12.95
C PHE A 74 -1.04 6.58 -14.04
N ASP A 75 -0.31 7.66 -13.78
CA ASP A 75 -0.10 8.75 -14.75
C ASP A 75 -1.41 9.24 -15.34
N GLY A 76 -2.45 9.29 -14.51
CA GLY A 76 -3.70 9.89 -14.94
C GLY A 76 -4.54 9.07 -15.88
N GLY A 77 -4.19 7.82 -16.17
CA GLY A 77 -5.03 7.06 -17.06
C GLY A 77 -4.55 5.65 -17.42
N THR A 78 -3.32 5.33 -17.10
CA THR A 78 -2.80 4.00 -17.41
C THR A 78 -3.16 3.04 -16.28
N TRP A 79 -4.02 2.08 -16.58
CA TRP A 79 -4.42 1.07 -15.59
C TRP A 79 -3.46 -0.09 -15.61
N ALA A 80 -3.04 -0.53 -14.44
CA ALA A 80 -2.17 -1.67 -14.32
C ALA A 80 -2.59 -2.54 -13.15
N PRO A 81 -2.40 -3.87 -13.25
CA PRO A 81 -2.69 -4.76 -12.14
C PRO A 81 -1.63 -4.64 -11.06
N VAL A 82 -2.08 -4.66 -9.82
CA VAL A 82 -1.21 -4.54 -8.65
C VAL A 82 -1.61 -5.63 -7.66
N PHE A 83 -0.62 -6.31 -7.11
CA PHE A 83 -0.86 -7.19 -5.98
C PHE A 83 0.17 -6.87 -4.90
N LEU A 84 -0.31 -6.59 -3.71
CA LEU A 84 0.53 -6.25 -2.57
C LEU A 84 0.38 -7.33 -1.52
N PRO A 85 1.37 -8.22 -1.38
CA PRO A 85 1.37 -9.16 -0.27
C PRO A 85 1.40 -8.37 1.04
N TRP A 86 0.81 -8.92 2.09
CA TRP A 86 0.78 -8.18 3.36
C TRP A 86 2.18 -7.81 3.84
N GLU A 87 3.16 -8.67 3.62
CA GLU A 87 4.53 -8.36 4.03
C GLU A 87 5.15 -7.21 3.26
N SER A 88 4.59 -6.84 2.11
CA SER A 88 5.08 -5.68 1.36
C SER A 88 4.52 -4.36 1.86
N ILE A 89 3.55 -4.40 2.77
CA ILE A 89 2.94 -3.18 3.27
C ILE A 89 3.64 -2.77 4.56
N ALA A 90 4.37 -1.67 4.48
CA ALA A 90 5.15 -1.18 5.61
C ALA A 90 4.38 -0.16 6.45
N SER A 91 3.40 0.51 5.85
CA SER A 91 2.67 1.55 6.56
C SER A 91 1.30 1.75 5.93
N LEU A 92 0.31 2.01 6.77
CA LEU A 92 -1.04 2.38 6.37
C LEU A 92 -1.43 3.61 7.17
N VAL A 93 -1.76 4.69 6.47
CA VAL A 93 -2.10 5.95 7.12
C VAL A 93 -3.33 6.52 6.42
N SER A 94 -4.34 6.91 7.19
CA SER A 94 -5.47 7.64 6.61
C SER A 94 -5.06 9.08 6.34
N HIS A 95 -5.64 9.69 5.31
CA HIS A 95 -5.26 11.03 4.88
C HIS A 95 -5.39 12.05 6.02
N ASP A 96 -6.43 11.93 6.83
CA ASP A 96 -6.66 12.84 7.94
C ASP A 96 -5.88 12.46 9.20
N HIS A 97 -5.03 11.43 9.10
CA HIS A 97 -4.20 10.94 10.21
C HIS A 97 -5.01 10.41 11.39
N SER A 98 -6.28 10.08 11.17
CA SER A 98 -7.09 9.45 12.23
C SER A 98 -6.63 8.02 12.50
N PHE A 99 -5.89 7.43 11.56
CA PHE A 99 -5.30 6.12 11.75
C PHE A 99 -3.87 6.12 11.19
N VAL A 100 -2.94 5.61 11.96
CA VAL A 100 -1.55 5.46 11.54
C VAL A 100 -1.04 4.12 12.04
N ALA A 101 -0.51 3.30 11.15
CA ALA A 101 0.13 2.05 11.53
C ALA A 101 1.39 1.87 10.67
N SER A 102 2.46 1.46 11.32
CA SER A 102 3.71 1.15 10.64
C SER A 102 4.25 -0.15 11.20
N TRP A 103 4.83 -0.95 10.32
CA TRP A 103 5.44 -2.21 10.72
C TRP A 103 6.91 -2.17 10.35
N GLY A 104 7.75 -2.51 11.30
CA GLY A 104 9.18 -2.57 11.06
C GLY A 104 9.45 -3.47 9.88
N VAL A 105 10.25 -2.93 9.01
CA VAL A 105 10.63 -3.73 7.86
C VAL A 105 11.93 -4.36 8.24
N GLN A 106 12.04 -5.14 8.54
CA GLN A 106 13.14 -5.52 8.98
C GLN A 106 14.27 -5.38 8.33
N SER A 107 14.37 -5.01 8.17
CA SER A 107 15.20 -4.89 7.79
C SER A 107 16.14 -4.99 7.91
N GLN A 108 16.43 -5.06 7.77
CA GLN A 108 17.14 -5.15 7.82
C GLN A 108 17.87 -4.50 7.83
N GLY A 109 18.25 -4.15 7.90
CA GLY A 109 18.74 -3.47 7.99
C GLY A 109 18.97 -2.67 7.76
N GLU A 110 19.04 -2.45 7.72
CA GLU A 110 19.14 -1.74 7.50
C GLU A 110 19.17 -0.91 7.54
N THR A 111 19.27 -0.69 7.66
CA THR A 111 19.23 0.09 7.75
C THR A 111 19.59 0.90 7.51
N LYS A 112 19.84 1.32 7.34
CA LYS A 112 20.10 2.10 7.08
C LYS A 112 20.10 2.67 6.34
N GLN A 113 20.18 2.76 5.95
CA GLN A 113 20.03 3.26 5.24
C GLN A 113 19.51 3.95 4.92
N GLU A 114 19.41 4.19 4.91
CA GLU A 114 18.85 4.77 4.56
C GLU A 114 18.34 5.43 4.23
N PRO A 115 18.27 5.74 4.38
CA PRO A 115 17.63 6.38 4.02
C PRO A 115 17.30 6.95 3.36
N ARG A 116 17.33 7.15 2.88
CA ARG A 116 17.06 7.53 2.19
C ARG A 116 16.39 7.54 1.53
N GLN A 117 16.17 7.39 1.28
CA GLN A 117 15.62 7.33 0.55
C GLN A 117 14.63 7.57 0.39
N ARG A 118 14.17 8.11 0.38
CA ARG A 118 13.26 8.25 0.33
C ARG A 118 12.61 8.45 -0.53
N LEU A 119 12.25 8.36 -0.94
CA LEU A 119 11.80 8.44 -1.85
C LEU A 119 10.65 8.63 -2.13
N LYS A 120 10.13 9.13 -2.34
CA LYS A 120 9.10 9.32 -2.48
C LYS A 120 8.54 9.16 -3.54
N ALA A 121 8.43 8.74 -3.90
CA ALA A 121 8.04 8.47 -4.89
C ALA A 121 6.81 8.71 -5.38
N VAL A 122 6.34 8.95 -5.47
CA VAL A 122 5.36 9.04 -5.97
C VAL A 122 4.65 9.32 -6.41
#